data_7ba8b6d2bcba1014d58f8c5c240f4844
#
_entry.id   7ba8b6d2bcba1014d58f8c5c240f4844
#
_cell.length_a   1.000
_cell.length_b   1.000
_cell.length_c   1.000
_cell.angle_alpha   90.00
_cell.angle_beta   90.00
_cell.angle_gamma   90.00
#
_symmetry.space_group_name_H-M   'P 1'
#
loop_
_entity.id
_entity.type
_entity.pdbx_description
1 polymer ?
#
loop_
_entity_poly.entity_id
_entity_poly.type
_entity_poly.pdbx_seq_one_letter_code
_entity_poly.pdbx_strand_id
1 'polypeptide(L)'
;VFTEFRKALEADKPSIFFNVLRDAEVLDVHFKEVYDLIGAIQPIKYHPEGDSYNHTMLTLDNSAKVTKDTKIRFCALVHDLGKGRTPKEMYPHHYNHEQRGVEPLRLLCKTLGTPNEWKKMGTTSVLEHMKGGVFAQMTVAKKVSFIEKIDKSLLGLKGLQIVVYCDRSRNIENSKAEIIDKQYDFCTIGNKILKTIDGEYIKNKYNLKP
;
A
#
# COMPACT_ATOMS: atom_id res chain seq x y z
N VAL A 1 -19.51 -1.38 12.42
CA VAL A 1 -18.76 -1.89 11.25
C VAL A 1 -17.26 -1.71 11.44
N PHE A 2 -16.73 -0.48 11.71
CA PHE A 2 -15.29 -0.24 11.83
C PHE A 2 -14.58 -1.11 12.88
N THR A 3 -15.20 -1.32 14.06
CA THR A 3 -14.62 -2.14 15.13
C THR A 3 -14.40 -3.59 14.69
N GLU A 4 -15.37 -4.21 14.02
CA GLU A 4 -15.26 -5.59 13.54
C GLU A 4 -14.29 -5.69 12.35
N PHE A 5 -14.30 -4.71 11.45
CA PHE A 5 -13.31 -4.59 10.39
C PHE A 5 -11.88 -4.49 10.95
N ARG A 6 -11.64 -3.67 11.99
CA ARG A 6 -10.33 -3.56 12.62
C ARG A 6 -9.89 -4.90 13.24
N LYS A 7 -10.81 -5.61 13.93
CA LYS A 7 -10.52 -6.95 14.48
C LYS A 7 -10.15 -7.93 13.36
N ALA A 8 -10.86 -7.88 12.22
CA ALA A 8 -10.52 -8.71 11.07
C ALA A 8 -9.09 -8.44 10.57
N LEU A 9 -8.67 -7.18 10.56
CA LEU A 9 -7.27 -6.83 10.20
C LEU A 9 -6.25 -7.32 11.23
N GLU A 10 -6.62 -7.59 12.48
CA GLU A 10 -5.74 -8.14 13.51
C GLU A 10 -5.46 -9.64 13.30
N ALA A 11 -6.30 -10.35 12.56
CA ALA A 11 -6.17 -11.79 12.32
C ALA A 11 -4.87 -12.15 11.58
N ASP A 12 -4.45 -13.42 11.70
CA ASP A 12 -3.28 -13.93 10.97
C ASP A 12 -3.57 -14.09 9.47
N LYS A 13 -4.83 -14.28 9.09
CA LYS A 13 -5.30 -14.36 7.71
C LYS A 13 -6.54 -13.49 7.49
N PRO A 14 -6.37 -12.17 7.38
CA PRO A 14 -7.49 -11.22 7.33
C PRO A 14 -8.34 -11.35 6.06
N SER A 15 -7.81 -11.94 4.98
CA SER A 15 -8.58 -12.22 3.76
C SER A 15 -9.81 -13.09 4.00
N ILE A 16 -9.80 -13.95 5.03
CA ILE A 16 -10.94 -14.82 5.36
C ILE A 16 -12.19 -13.98 5.62
N PHE A 17 -12.08 -12.86 6.32
CA PHE A 17 -13.21 -11.97 6.60
C PHE A 17 -13.88 -11.51 5.29
N PHE A 18 -13.11 -11.05 4.31
CA PHE A 18 -13.64 -10.58 3.03
C PHE A 18 -14.19 -11.73 2.18
N ASN A 19 -13.52 -12.88 2.19
CA ASN A 19 -13.99 -14.06 1.46
C ASN A 19 -15.34 -14.58 2.01
N VAL A 20 -15.51 -14.61 3.34
CA VAL A 20 -16.80 -14.97 3.96
C VAL A 20 -17.90 -14.00 3.55
N LEU A 21 -17.64 -12.69 3.57
CA LEU A 21 -18.63 -11.69 3.14
C LEU A 21 -18.94 -11.81 1.65
N ARG A 22 -17.96 -12.12 0.80
CA ARG A 22 -18.16 -12.37 -0.63
C ARG A 22 -19.03 -13.61 -0.85
N ASP A 23 -18.69 -14.71 -0.21
CA ASP A 23 -19.39 -16.00 -0.37
C ASP A 23 -20.81 -15.95 0.19
N ALA A 24 -21.05 -15.08 1.19
CA ALA A 24 -22.38 -14.76 1.70
C ALA A 24 -23.15 -13.69 0.88
N GLU A 25 -22.56 -13.22 -0.24
CA GLU A 25 -23.14 -12.21 -1.14
C GLU A 25 -23.51 -10.87 -0.45
N VAL A 26 -22.72 -10.46 0.56
CA VAL A 26 -22.93 -9.21 1.33
C VAL A 26 -21.70 -8.30 1.36
N LEU A 27 -20.65 -8.62 0.60
CA LEU A 27 -19.42 -7.85 0.57
C LEU A 27 -19.66 -6.41 0.08
N ASP A 28 -20.53 -6.22 -0.90
CA ASP A 28 -20.86 -4.92 -1.50
C ASP A 28 -21.64 -3.99 -0.56
N VAL A 29 -22.29 -4.52 0.48
CA VAL A 29 -23.09 -3.73 1.42
C VAL A 29 -22.23 -2.72 2.21
N HIS A 30 -21.05 -3.15 2.66
CA HIS A 30 -20.16 -2.32 3.48
C HIS A 30 -18.77 -2.10 2.88
N PHE A 31 -18.38 -2.91 1.90
CA PHE A 31 -17.08 -2.92 1.28
C PHE A 31 -17.19 -2.88 -0.26
N LYS A 32 -18.13 -2.04 -0.76
CA LYS A 32 -18.40 -1.90 -2.20
C LYS A 32 -17.13 -1.69 -3.01
N GLU A 33 -16.20 -0.89 -2.50
CA GLU A 33 -14.96 -0.55 -3.19
C GLU A 33 -14.00 -1.75 -3.29
N VAL A 34 -14.07 -2.67 -2.32
CA VAL A 34 -13.32 -3.94 -2.37
C VAL A 34 -14.05 -4.94 -3.27
N TYR A 35 -15.38 -4.97 -3.22
CA TYR A 35 -16.21 -5.78 -4.13
C TYR A 35 -15.96 -5.44 -5.60
N ASP A 36 -15.82 -4.16 -5.94
CA ASP A 36 -15.57 -3.68 -7.29
C ASP A 36 -14.24 -4.17 -7.90
N LEU A 37 -13.34 -4.75 -7.09
CA LEU A 37 -12.12 -5.39 -7.57
C LEU A 37 -12.36 -6.78 -8.17
N ILE A 38 -13.52 -7.40 -7.88
CA ILE A 38 -13.87 -8.73 -8.41
C ILE A 38 -14.06 -8.61 -9.93
N GLY A 39 -13.36 -9.45 -10.68
CA GLY A 39 -13.40 -9.44 -12.14
C GLY A 39 -12.64 -8.28 -12.81
N ALA A 40 -11.95 -7.42 -12.05
CA ALA A 40 -11.00 -6.47 -12.60
C ALA A 40 -9.72 -7.20 -13.00
N ILE A 41 -9.75 -7.81 -14.20
CA ILE A 41 -8.72 -8.73 -14.74
C ILE A 41 -7.39 -8.00 -14.89
N GLN A 42 -6.30 -8.66 -14.49
CA GLN A 42 -4.93 -8.17 -14.57
C GLN A 42 -4.08 -9.00 -15.55
N PRO A 43 -2.93 -8.48 -16.04
CA PRO A 43 -2.04 -9.25 -16.90
C PRO A 43 -1.49 -10.48 -16.15
N ILE A 44 -1.82 -11.69 -16.61
CA ILE A 44 -1.43 -12.99 -16.00
C ILE A 44 0.08 -13.10 -15.79
N LYS A 45 0.87 -12.50 -16.68
CA LYS A 45 2.34 -12.48 -16.57
C LYS A 45 2.84 -11.92 -15.24
N TYR A 46 2.16 -10.90 -14.71
CA TYR A 46 2.55 -10.21 -13.48
C TYR A 46 1.66 -10.61 -12.30
N HIS A 47 0.41 -10.99 -12.57
CA HIS A 47 -0.63 -11.28 -11.61
C HIS A 47 -1.30 -12.63 -11.92
N PRO A 48 -0.60 -13.77 -11.67
CA PRO A 48 -1.13 -15.12 -11.97
C PRO A 48 -2.35 -15.46 -11.11
N GLU A 49 -2.60 -14.71 -10.03
CA GLU A 49 -3.81 -14.78 -9.19
C GLU A 49 -5.08 -14.33 -9.92
N GLY A 50 -4.95 -13.71 -11.09
CA GLY A 50 -6.02 -13.45 -12.06
C GLY A 50 -6.61 -12.04 -11.95
N ASP A 51 -7.40 -11.75 -10.94
CA ASP A 51 -8.06 -10.45 -10.78
C ASP A 51 -7.54 -9.62 -9.61
N SER A 52 -7.95 -8.36 -9.57
CA SER A 52 -7.49 -7.41 -8.56
C SER A 52 -8.00 -7.73 -7.15
N TYR A 53 -9.14 -8.43 -7.02
CA TYR A 53 -9.63 -8.87 -5.70
C TYR A 53 -8.69 -9.92 -5.10
N ASN A 54 -8.38 -10.97 -5.86
CA ASN A 54 -7.49 -12.03 -5.40
C ASN A 54 -6.10 -11.50 -5.08
N HIS A 55 -5.58 -10.59 -5.91
CA HIS A 55 -4.34 -9.88 -5.65
C HIS A 55 -4.37 -9.09 -4.34
N THR A 56 -5.43 -8.32 -4.11
CA THR A 56 -5.60 -7.53 -2.90
C THR A 56 -5.69 -8.41 -1.66
N MET A 57 -6.40 -9.54 -1.72
CA MET A 57 -6.47 -10.50 -0.61
C MET A 57 -5.11 -11.13 -0.31
N LEU A 58 -4.34 -11.48 -1.34
CA LEU A 58 -2.96 -11.98 -1.18
C LEU A 58 -2.05 -10.92 -0.53
N THR A 59 -2.10 -9.69 -1.01
CA THR A 59 -1.32 -8.56 -0.47
C THR A 59 -1.67 -8.30 1.00
N LEU A 60 -2.95 -8.38 1.35
CA LEU A 60 -3.45 -8.22 2.71
C LEU A 60 -2.92 -9.33 3.63
N ASP A 61 -3.01 -10.60 3.22
CA ASP A 61 -2.48 -11.73 3.99
C ASP A 61 -0.95 -11.67 4.14
N ASN A 62 -0.24 -11.25 3.09
CA ASN A 62 1.19 -10.99 3.17
C ASN A 62 1.52 -9.90 4.20
N SER A 63 0.72 -8.83 4.26
CA SER A 63 0.92 -7.77 5.25
C SER A 63 0.74 -8.27 6.68
N ALA A 64 -0.16 -9.22 6.90
CA ALA A 64 -0.37 -9.83 8.22
C ALA A 64 0.83 -10.65 8.70
N LYS A 65 1.60 -11.23 7.78
CA LYS A 65 2.85 -11.95 8.09
C LYS A 65 4.00 -10.99 8.44
N VAL A 66 4.01 -9.79 7.87
CA VAL A 66 5.11 -8.82 7.98
C VAL A 66 4.93 -7.83 9.13
N THR A 67 3.69 -7.41 9.43
CA THR A 67 3.41 -6.41 10.46
C THR A 67 2.17 -6.72 11.27
N LYS A 68 2.16 -6.30 12.54
CA LYS A 68 0.98 -6.32 13.40
C LYS A 68 0.24 -4.95 13.40
N ASP A 69 0.79 -3.93 12.73
CA ASP A 69 0.13 -2.62 12.61
C ASP A 69 -1.05 -2.70 11.64
N THR A 70 -2.26 -2.64 12.21
CA THR A 70 -3.52 -2.71 11.44
C THR A 70 -3.70 -1.55 10.46
N LYS A 71 -3.08 -0.39 10.71
CA LYS A 71 -3.11 0.75 9.78
C LYS A 71 -2.29 0.47 8.52
N ILE A 72 -1.14 -0.20 8.67
CA ILE A 72 -0.35 -0.63 7.51
C ILE A 72 -1.07 -1.76 6.75
N ARG A 73 -1.71 -2.70 7.44
CA ARG A 73 -2.55 -3.73 6.81
C ARG A 73 -3.73 -3.13 6.05
N PHE A 74 -4.36 -2.09 6.62
CA PHE A 74 -5.36 -1.31 5.89
C PHE A 74 -4.77 -0.66 4.63
N CYS A 75 -3.58 -0.10 4.69
CA CYS A 75 -2.90 0.46 3.51
C CYS A 75 -2.64 -0.60 2.43
N ALA A 76 -2.31 -1.83 2.82
CA ALA A 76 -2.19 -2.96 1.91
C ALA A 76 -3.55 -3.36 1.27
N LEU A 77 -4.65 -3.30 2.03
CA LEU A 77 -5.99 -3.57 1.51
C LEU A 77 -6.42 -2.55 0.45
N VAL A 78 -6.10 -1.27 0.65
CA VAL A 78 -6.66 -0.19 -0.17
C VAL A 78 -5.78 0.26 -1.33
N HIS A 79 -4.54 -0.23 -1.44
CA HIS A 79 -3.55 0.29 -2.40
C HIS A 79 -4.06 0.29 -3.84
N ASP A 80 -4.84 -0.70 -4.22
CA ASP A 80 -5.30 -0.97 -5.59
C ASP A 80 -6.80 -0.71 -5.82
N LEU A 81 -7.53 -0.05 -4.91
CA LEU A 81 -8.98 0.20 -5.06
C LEU A 81 -9.36 0.88 -6.38
N GLY A 82 -8.44 1.65 -6.95
CA GLY A 82 -8.68 2.30 -8.24
C GLY A 82 -8.79 1.36 -9.44
N LYS A 83 -8.31 0.12 -9.33
CA LYS A 83 -8.46 -0.90 -10.38
C LYS A 83 -9.93 -1.27 -10.59
N GLY A 84 -10.75 -1.26 -9.54
CA GLY A 84 -12.20 -1.43 -9.63
C GLY A 84 -12.95 -0.31 -10.35
N ARG A 85 -12.27 0.82 -10.64
CA ARG A 85 -12.81 1.96 -11.41
C ARG A 85 -12.24 2.04 -12.82
N THR A 86 -11.49 1.05 -13.26
CA THR A 86 -10.96 0.99 -14.62
C THR A 86 -12.07 0.59 -15.59
N PRO A 87 -12.30 1.32 -16.68
CA PRO A 87 -13.21 0.91 -17.75
C PRO A 87 -12.81 -0.48 -18.29
N LYS A 88 -13.80 -1.35 -18.53
CA LYS A 88 -13.54 -2.73 -18.98
C LYS A 88 -12.77 -2.81 -20.29
N GLU A 89 -12.93 -1.82 -21.15
CA GLU A 89 -12.24 -1.70 -22.45
C GLU A 89 -10.72 -1.52 -22.29
N MET A 90 -10.27 -1.12 -21.10
CA MET A 90 -8.84 -0.97 -20.80
C MET A 90 -8.20 -2.24 -20.24
N TYR A 91 -9.00 -3.27 -19.92
CA TYR A 91 -8.47 -4.49 -19.33
C TYR A 91 -7.52 -5.20 -20.32
N PRO A 92 -6.48 -5.82 -19.82
CA PRO A 92 -6.09 -6.02 -18.42
C PRO A 92 -5.21 -4.88 -17.85
N HIS A 93 -5.19 -3.70 -18.49
CA HIS A 93 -4.34 -2.57 -18.08
C HIS A 93 -5.12 -1.57 -17.23
N HIS A 94 -4.55 -1.20 -16.08
CA HIS A 94 -5.17 -0.30 -15.11
C HIS A 94 -4.40 1.03 -15.02
N TYR A 95 -4.13 1.67 -16.16
CA TYR A 95 -3.39 2.94 -16.18
C TYR A 95 -4.05 3.98 -15.26
N ASN A 96 -3.23 4.70 -14.49
CA ASN A 96 -3.67 5.75 -13.55
C ASN A 96 -4.65 5.24 -12.46
N HIS A 97 -4.61 3.95 -12.09
CA HIS A 97 -5.44 3.44 -11.00
C HIS A 97 -5.12 4.10 -9.67
N GLU A 98 -3.90 4.60 -9.46
CA GLU A 98 -3.49 5.34 -8.29
C GLU A 98 -4.36 6.59 -8.10
N GLN A 99 -4.60 7.33 -9.17
CA GLN A 99 -5.43 8.53 -9.14
C GLN A 99 -6.91 8.19 -8.97
N ARG A 100 -7.38 7.15 -9.69
CA ARG A 100 -8.76 6.66 -9.59
C ARG A 100 -9.07 6.07 -8.21
N GLY A 101 -8.07 5.59 -7.47
CA GLY A 101 -8.23 4.97 -6.16
C GLY A 101 -8.54 5.93 -5.02
N VAL A 102 -8.31 7.23 -5.20
CA VAL A 102 -8.52 8.23 -4.14
C VAL A 102 -9.99 8.35 -3.75
N GLU A 103 -10.89 8.38 -4.74
CA GLU A 103 -12.34 8.50 -4.46
C GLU A 103 -12.93 7.21 -3.84
N PRO A 104 -12.69 6.00 -4.36
CA PRO A 104 -13.06 4.77 -3.66
C PRO A 104 -12.56 4.71 -2.23
N LEU A 105 -11.30 5.05 -1.98
CA LEU A 105 -10.77 5.12 -0.61
C LEU A 105 -11.58 6.08 0.27
N ARG A 106 -11.91 7.27 -0.24
CA ARG A 106 -12.69 8.26 0.49
C ARG A 106 -14.08 7.73 0.85
N LEU A 107 -14.74 7.04 -0.08
CA LEU A 107 -16.06 6.43 0.11
C LEU A 107 -16.00 5.30 1.14
N LEU A 108 -15.06 4.37 1.01
CA LEU A 108 -14.84 3.28 1.97
C LEU A 108 -14.61 3.83 3.38
N CYS A 109 -13.72 4.83 3.53
CA CYS A 109 -13.47 5.46 4.82
C CYS A 109 -14.72 6.12 5.41
N LYS A 110 -15.57 6.74 4.58
CA LYS A 110 -16.84 7.34 5.00
C LYS A 110 -17.82 6.26 5.47
N THR A 111 -18.01 5.20 4.70
CA THR A 111 -18.91 4.07 5.01
C THR A 111 -18.52 3.38 6.31
N LEU A 112 -17.22 3.14 6.51
CA LEU A 112 -16.71 2.47 7.69
C LEU A 112 -16.62 3.38 8.92
N GLY A 113 -16.62 4.71 8.76
CA GLY A 113 -16.33 5.66 9.83
C GLY A 113 -14.88 5.60 10.31
N THR A 114 -13.92 5.41 9.39
CA THR A 114 -12.50 5.28 9.78
C THR A 114 -11.95 6.59 10.32
N PRO A 115 -11.01 6.54 11.31
CA PRO A 115 -10.29 7.74 11.75
C PRO A 115 -9.55 8.43 10.59
N ASN A 116 -9.42 9.75 10.65
CA ASN A 116 -8.78 10.55 9.59
C ASN A 116 -7.30 10.15 9.33
N GLU A 117 -6.62 9.66 10.36
CA GLU A 117 -5.27 9.11 10.24
C GLU A 117 -5.22 7.96 9.23
N TRP A 118 -6.14 6.98 9.34
CA TRP A 118 -6.24 5.85 8.43
C TRP A 118 -6.46 6.29 6.99
N LYS A 119 -7.37 7.25 6.78
CA LYS A 119 -7.62 7.82 5.46
C LYS A 119 -6.36 8.47 4.87
N LYS A 120 -5.63 9.27 5.66
CA LYS A 120 -4.39 9.92 5.21
C LYS A 120 -3.31 8.90 4.85
N MET A 121 -3.11 7.87 5.68
CA MET A 121 -2.16 6.79 5.41
C MET A 121 -2.56 6.00 4.15
N GLY A 122 -3.83 5.61 4.03
CA GLY A 122 -4.37 4.95 2.84
C GLY A 122 -4.20 5.79 1.57
N THR A 123 -4.40 7.11 1.65
CA THR A 123 -4.18 8.02 0.50
C THR A 123 -2.73 7.99 0.02
N THR A 124 -1.77 7.99 0.95
CA THR A 124 -0.34 7.85 0.59
C THR A 124 -0.08 6.50 -0.07
N SER A 125 -0.64 5.41 0.47
CA SER A 125 -0.51 4.07 -0.10
C SER A 125 -1.05 4.02 -1.52
N VAL A 126 -2.29 4.43 -1.74
CA VAL A 126 -2.95 4.46 -3.07
C VAL A 126 -2.12 5.25 -4.10
N LEU A 127 -1.66 6.45 -3.75
CA LEU A 127 -0.99 7.35 -4.70
C LEU A 127 0.48 7.00 -4.97
N GLU A 128 1.16 6.32 -4.05
CA GLU A 128 2.63 6.22 -4.10
C GLU A 128 3.16 4.78 -4.18
N HIS A 129 2.33 3.73 -4.01
CA HIS A 129 2.82 2.35 -4.06
C HIS A 129 3.50 1.99 -5.39
N MET A 130 2.92 2.41 -6.53
CA MET A 130 3.51 2.18 -7.85
C MET A 130 4.90 2.82 -7.99
N LYS A 131 5.06 4.07 -7.49
CA LYS A 131 6.37 4.74 -7.49
C LYS A 131 7.35 4.02 -6.58
N GLY A 132 6.90 3.60 -5.39
CA GLY A 132 7.71 2.76 -4.51
C GLY A 132 8.19 1.49 -5.20
N GLY A 133 7.32 0.84 -5.98
CA GLY A 133 7.64 -0.37 -6.74
C GLY A 133 8.72 -0.20 -7.83
N VAL A 134 8.95 1.01 -8.30
CA VAL A 134 10.00 1.33 -9.29
C VAL A 134 11.12 2.22 -8.71
N PHE A 135 11.20 2.33 -7.38
CA PHE A 135 12.15 3.22 -6.70
C PHE A 135 13.61 3.01 -7.13
N ALA A 136 14.05 1.76 -7.27
CA ALA A 136 15.41 1.44 -7.69
C ALA A 136 15.79 2.06 -9.05
N GLN A 137 14.80 2.20 -9.95
CA GLN A 137 14.96 2.70 -11.32
C GLN A 137 14.86 4.23 -11.42
N MET A 138 14.53 4.92 -10.32
CA MET A 138 14.42 6.39 -10.32
C MET A 138 15.78 7.06 -10.42
N THR A 139 15.82 8.23 -11.07
CA THR A 139 16.98 9.13 -10.98
C THR A 139 17.19 9.63 -9.55
N VAL A 140 18.39 10.07 -9.22
CA VAL A 140 18.73 10.57 -7.87
C VAL A 140 17.77 11.68 -7.42
N ALA A 141 17.51 12.66 -8.29
CA ALA A 141 16.59 13.76 -7.96
C ALA A 141 15.18 13.26 -7.63
N LYS A 142 14.64 12.29 -8.41
CA LYS A 142 13.34 11.68 -8.14
C LYS A 142 13.35 10.88 -6.84
N LYS A 143 14.43 10.16 -6.53
CA LYS A 143 14.58 9.45 -5.25
C LYS A 143 14.53 10.41 -4.07
N VAL A 144 15.27 11.52 -4.12
CA VAL A 144 15.28 12.55 -3.06
C VAL A 144 13.86 13.09 -2.85
N SER A 145 13.22 13.57 -3.91
CA SER A 145 11.84 14.12 -3.83
C SER A 145 10.82 13.10 -3.31
N PHE A 146 10.94 11.83 -3.72
CA PHE A 146 10.07 10.75 -3.25
C PHE A 146 10.28 10.51 -1.74
N ILE A 147 11.53 10.38 -1.29
CA ILE A 147 11.88 10.15 0.11
C ILE A 147 11.35 11.29 0.99
N GLU A 148 11.62 12.56 0.64
CA GLU A 148 11.15 13.71 1.39
C GLU A 148 9.62 13.75 1.50
N LYS A 149 8.92 13.40 0.41
CA LYS A 149 7.46 13.35 0.38
C LYS A 149 6.91 12.28 1.31
N ILE A 150 7.47 11.07 1.25
CA ILE A 150 6.97 9.94 2.03
C ILE A 150 7.33 10.07 3.50
N ASP A 151 8.51 10.58 3.82
CA ASP A 151 8.94 10.82 5.20
C ASP A 151 8.01 11.79 5.94
N LYS A 152 7.50 12.82 5.26
CA LYS A 152 6.52 13.78 5.79
C LYS A 152 5.10 13.22 5.90
N SER A 153 4.82 12.03 5.33
CA SER A 153 3.49 11.41 5.38
C SER A 153 3.29 10.62 6.67
N LEU A 154 2.03 10.42 7.08
CA LEU A 154 1.71 9.59 8.25
C LEU A 154 2.05 8.11 8.04
N LEU A 155 2.08 7.61 6.81
CA LEU A 155 2.47 6.24 6.50
C LEU A 155 3.98 6.04 6.69
N GLY A 156 4.77 7.06 6.37
CA GLY A 156 6.22 7.04 6.46
C GLY A 156 6.89 6.06 5.50
N LEU A 157 8.22 6.13 5.46
CA LEU A 157 9.02 5.28 4.58
C LEU A 157 8.82 3.79 4.88
N LYS A 158 8.86 3.41 6.15
CA LYS A 158 8.73 2.00 6.57
C LYS A 158 7.34 1.44 6.22
N GLY A 159 6.28 2.20 6.46
CA GLY A 159 4.92 1.75 6.17
C GLY A 159 4.70 1.53 4.68
N LEU A 160 5.12 2.48 3.83
CA LEU A 160 5.00 2.33 2.39
C LEU A 160 5.89 1.20 1.85
N GLN A 161 7.10 1.02 2.39
CA GLN A 161 7.99 -0.08 2.01
C GLN A 161 7.35 -1.45 2.29
N ILE A 162 6.68 -1.61 3.43
CA ILE A 162 5.94 -2.84 3.75
C ILE A 162 4.82 -3.08 2.73
N VAL A 163 4.03 -2.06 2.40
CA VAL A 163 2.96 -2.19 1.39
C VAL A 163 3.52 -2.64 0.04
N VAL A 164 4.54 -1.95 -0.47
CA VAL A 164 5.18 -2.28 -1.76
C VAL A 164 5.77 -3.69 -1.77
N TYR A 165 6.40 -4.09 -0.67
CA TYR A 165 6.94 -5.44 -0.52
C TYR A 165 5.84 -6.49 -0.57
N CYS A 166 4.73 -6.30 0.15
CA CYS A 166 3.60 -7.24 0.17
C CYS A 166 2.89 -7.32 -1.17
N ASP A 167 2.73 -6.19 -1.87
CA ASP A 167 2.16 -6.10 -3.23
C ASP A 167 2.99 -6.90 -4.26
N ARG A 168 4.33 -6.80 -4.18
CA ARG A 168 5.26 -7.44 -5.13
C ARG A 168 5.59 -8.89 -4.79
N SER A 169 5.21 -9.37 -3.61
CA SER A 169 5.54 -10.72 -3.12
C SER A 169 4.40 -11.68 -3.37
N ARG A 170 4.65 -12.75 -4.14
CA ARG A 170 3.64 -13.80 -4.40
C ARG A 170 3.37 -14.67 -3.19
N ASN A 171 4.39 -14.98 -2.41
CA ASN A 171 4.28 -15.74 -1.17
C ASN A 171 5.39 -15.30 -0.19
N ILE A 172 4.97 -14.85 0.99
CA ILE A 172 5.87 -14.56 2.10
C ILE A 172 5.79 -15.74 3.07
N GLU A 173 6.74 -16.66 2.99
CA GLU A 173 6.73 -17.88 3.82
C GLU A 173 7.19 -17.63 5.26
N ASN A 174 7.97 -16.60 5.52
CA ASN A 174 8.52 -16.32 6.84
C ASN A 174 8.21 -14.90 7.33
N SER A 175 7.76 -14.79 8.57
CA SER A 175 7.42 -13.58 9.31
C SER A 175 8.62 -12.67 9.65
N LYS A 176 9.78 -12.86 9.05
CA LYS A 176 10.94 -12.02 9.32
C LYS A 176 10.90 -10.82 8.39
N ALA A 177 10.48 -9.68 8.94
CA ALA A 177 10.55 -8.36 8.34
C ALA A 177 11.97 -7.93 7.88
N GLU A 178 12.97 -8.78 8.04
CA GLU A 178 14.37 -8.57 7.67
C GLU A 178 14.66 -8.82 6.19
N ILE A 179 13.72 -9.46 5.46
CA ILE A 179 13.91 -9.75 4.03
C ILE A 179 13.07 -8.80 3.19
N ILE A 180 13.23 -7.52 3.42
CA ILE A 180 12.77 -6.53 2.44
C ILE A 180 13.81 -6.56 1.32
N ASP A 181 13.35 -6.96 0.12
CA ASP A 181 14.19 -6.98 -1.08
C ASP A 181 14.92 -5.65 -1.23
N LYS A 182 16.25 -5.70 -1.41
CA LYS A 182 17.10 -4.52 -1.54
C LYS A 182 16.62 -3.51 -2.60
N GLN A 183 15.88 -3.96 -3.60
CA GLN A 183 15.32 -3.07 -4.63
C GLN A 183 14.21 -2.14 -4.11
N TYR A 184 13.55 -2.51 -2.99
CA TYR A 184 12.51 -1.70 -2.34
C TYR A 184 13.00 -1.07 -1.04
N ASP A 185 14.29 -1.18 -0.71
CA ASP A 185 14.85 -0.65 0.54
C ASP A 185 15.04 0.87 0.48
N PHE A 186 13.92 1.57 0.36
CA PHE A 186 13.96 3.03 0.45
C PHE A 186 14.00 3.56 1.88
N CYS A 187 13.85 2.74 2.91
CA CYS A 187 14.09 3.16 4.28
C CYS A 187 15.57 3.42 4.55
N THR A 188 16.45 2.45 4.25
CA THR A 188 17.90 2.62 4.46
C THR A 188 18.46 3.73 3.57
N ILE A 189 18.05 3.76 2.29
CA ILE A 189 18.45 4.80 1.36
C ILE A 189 17.89 6.16 1.80
N GLY A 190 16.63 6.21 2.23
CA GLY A 190 15.98 7.41 2.70
C GLY A 190 16.66 8.02 3.91
N ASN A 191 17.00 7.22 4.91
CA ASN A 191 17.72 7.69 6.10
C ASN A 191 19.08 8.31 5.75
N LYS A 192 19.78 7.79 4.73
CA LYS A 192 21.03 8.38 4.24
C LYS A 192 20.77 9.73 3.55
N ILE A 193 19.76 9.78 2.67
CA ILE A 193 19.38 11.01 1.95
C ILE A 193 18.97 12.10 2.95
N LEU A 194 18.06 11.82 3.88
CA LEU A 194 17.57 12.78 4.86
C LEU A 194 18.70 13.34 5.72
N LYS A 195 19.63 12.50 6.18
CA LYS A 195 20.85 12.97 6.88
C LYS A 195 21.72 13.86 6.03
N THR A 196 21.82 13.58 4.72
CA THR A 196 22.68 14.36 3.81
C THR A 196 22.09 15.75 3.52
N ILE A 197 20.76 15.88 3.48
CA ILE A 197 20.06 17.15 3.25
C ILE A 197 19.75 17.90 4.53
N ASP A 198 20.01 17.31 5.70
CA ASP A 198 19.90 17.98 7.00
C ASP A 198 20.96 19.06 7.14
N GLY A 199 20.52 20.32 7.22
CA GLY A 199 21.42 21.47 7.32
C GLY A 199 22.33 21.43 8.56
N GLU A 200 21.88 20.86 9.68
CA GLU A 200 22.68 20.67 10.89
C GLU A 200 23.76 19.60 10.69
N TYR A 201 23.41 18.49 10.06
CA TYR A 201 24.38 17.46 9.67
C TYR A 201 25.47 18.01 8.73
N ILE A 202 25.06 18.81 7.73
CA ILE A 202 26.00 19.43 6.77
C ILE A 202 26.92 20.41 7.50
N LYS A 203 26.38 21.31 8.37
CA LYS A 203 27.17 22.23 9.19
C LYS A 203 28.21 21.50 10.01
N ASN A 204 27.82 20.46 10.74
CA ASN A 204 28.72 19.69 11.60
C ASN A 204 29.80 18.93 10.78
N LYS A 205 29.40 18.31 9.66
CA LYS A 205 30.31 17.53 8.81
C LYS A 205 31.38 18.39 8.12
N TYR A 206 31.04 19.61 7.73
CA TYR A 206 31.92 20.51 6.98
C TYR A 206 32.40 21.71 7.80
N ASN A 207 32.18 21.73 9.13
CA ASN A 207 32.56 22.82 10.03
C ASN A 207 32.09 24.21 9.54
N LEU A 208 30.89 24.28 8.97
CA LEU A 208 30.34 25.53 8.48
C LEU A 208 29.81 26.36 9.66
N LYS A 209 30.28 27.61 9.76
CA LYS A 209 29.75 28.56 10.75
C LYS A 209 28.33 28.99 10.37
N PRO A 210 27.49 29.37 11.37
CA PRO A 210 26.11 29.85 11.12
C PRO A 210 26.10 31.08 10.24
#